data_6aaa0f548f43bd04efcfc8253d3ddf78
#
_entry.id   6aaa0f548f43bd04efcfc8253d3ddf78
#
_cell.length_a   1.000
_cell.length_b   1.000
_cell.length_c   1.000
_cell.angle_alpha   90.00
_cell.angle_beta   90.00
_cell.angle_gamma   90.00
#
_symmetry.space_group_name_H-M   'P 1'
#
loop_
_entity.id
_entity.type
_entity.pdbx_description
1 polymer ?
#
loop_
_entity_poly.entity_id
_entity_poly.type
_entity_poly.pdbx_seq_one_letter_code
_entity_poly.pdbx_strand_id
1 'polypeptide(L)'
;DLFLHDKTIAMRCRDVGVLSKDDALKLCTVGPTARASGVNVDLRQDYPYCAYGDLEVRAILPDQYAGETRGDVYDRIVVRLLEVGQSCGIIRQCISEMPAGEITAEPKLAKLLAICKKARGEAIGRVEAPRGECFHYVLMEGKEAPHAWKVKASSYSNLMSWIPMLRGEQIADIPIIVASIDPCLSCTDRVAVVKMGSRSILSKEDLHRLSVEKTRRLQQ
;
A
#
# COMPACT_ATOMS: atom_id res chain seq x y z
N ASP A 1 7.20 16.45 14.47
CA ASP A 1 8.55 16.89 14.91
C ASP A 1 9.20 15.93 15.92
N LEU A 2 8.48 15.43 16.92
CA LEU A 2 9.04 14.61 18.01
C LEU A 2 9.75 13.35 17.47
N PHE A 3 9.12 12.63 16.54
CA PHE A 3 9.66 11.41 15.92
C PHE A 3 10.91 11.68 15.06
N LEU A 4 10.89 12.74 14.25
CA LEU A 4 11.99 13.07 13.34
C LEU A 4 13.26 13.53 14.07
N HIS A 5 13.12 14.03 15.29
CA HIS A 5 14.24 14.50 16.11
C HIS A 5 14.66 13.54 17.22
N ASP A 6 13.98 12.38 17.34
CA ASP A 6 14.34 11.37 18.34
C ASP A 6 15.63 10.63 17.94
N LYS A 7 16.66 10.84 18.74
CA LYS A 7 17.98 10.21 18.51
C LYS A 7 17.93 8.69 18.63
N THR A 8 17.05 8.15 19.48
CA THR A 8 16.91 6.70 19.67
C THR A 8 16.35 6.05 18.41
N ILE A 9 15.32 6.67 17.83
CA ILE A 9 14.74 6.22 16.56
C ILE A 9 15.77 6.30 15.44
N ALA A 10 16.47 7.43 15.32
CA ALA A 10 17.50 7.59 14.31
C ALA A 10 18.61 6.54 14.45
N MET A 11 19.13 6.34 15.67
CA MET A 11 20.16 5.32 15.94
C MET A 11 19.71 3.89 15.65
N ARG A 12 18.42 3.59 15.86
CA ARG A 12 17.85 2.26 15.66
C ARG A 12 17.51 1.95 14.20
N CYS A 13 17.28 2.98 13.37
CA CYS A 13 16.69 2.85 12.04
C CYS A 13 17.65 3.23 10.90
N ARG A 14 18.71 3.99 11.18
CA ARG A 14 19.68 4.39 10.15
C ARG A 14 20.57 3.23 9.76
N ASP A 15 20.82 3.14 8.45
CA ASP A 15 21.65 2.11 7.82
C ASP A 15 21.14 0.68 8.04
N VAL A 16 19.86 0.52 8.44
CA VAL A 16 19.20 -0.75 8.69
C VAL A 16 18.17 -1.03 7.58
N GLY A 17 18.19 -2.22 7.01
CA GLY A 17 17.24 -2.66 6.00
C GLY A 17 17.28 -1.78 4.75
N VAL A 18 18.44 -1.51 4.23
CA VAL A 18 18.64 -0.66 3.06
C VAL A 18 18.04 -1.29 1.81
N LEU A 19 17.23 -0.52 1.09
CA LEU A 19 16.72 -0.86 -0.24
C LEU A 19 17.29 0.15 -1.24
N SER A 20 18.17 -0.30 -2.11
CA SER A 20 18.73 0.56 -3.14
C SER A 20 17.66 1.02 -4.14
N LYS A 21 17.86 2.18 -4.78
CA LYS A 21 16.96 2.65 -5.86
C LYS A 21 16.83 1.64 -7.00
N ASP A 22 17.94 1.00 -7.35
CA ASP A 22 18.00 -0.01 -8.41
C ASP A 22 17.18 -1.26 -8.05
N ASP A 23 17.30 -1.76 -6.82
CA ASP A 23 16.48 -2.88 -6.36
C ASP A 23 15.01 -2.49 -6.23
N ALA A 24 14.71 -1.28 -5.76
CA ALA A 24 13.35 -0.77 -5.68
C ALA A 24 12.66 -0.78 -7.07
N LEU A 25 13.38 -0.35 -8.10
CA LEU A 25 12.88 -0.36 -9.48
C LEU A 25 12.76 -1.79 -10.03
N LYS A 26 13.76 -2.65 -9.85
CA LYS A 26 13.75 -4.04 -10.32
C LYS A 26 12.63 -4.87 -9.69
N LEU A 27 12.34 -4.62 -8.42
CA LEU A 27 11.29 -5.33 -7.67
C LEU A 27 9.91 -4.68 -7.83
N CYS A 28 9.80 -3.60 -8.61
CA CYS A 28 8.57 -2.85 -8.81
C CYS A 28 7.90 -2.46 -7.49
N THR A 29 8.70 -1.98 -6.53
CA THR A 29 8.15 -1.45 -5.28
C THR A 29 7.38 -0.16 -5.53
N VAL A 30 6.40 0.13 -4.68
CA VAL A 30 5.49 1.26 -4.87
C VAL A 30 5.35 2.08 -3.59
N GLY A 31 4.88 3.32 -3.76
CA GLY A 31 4.52 4.21 -2.66
C GLY A 31 5.69 4.65 -1.79
N PRO A 32 5.47 4.85 -0.48
CA PRO A 32 6.48 5.32 0.45
C PRO A 32 7.74 4.45 0.49
N THR A 33 7.62 3.14 0.25
CA THR A 33 8.76 2.22 0.20
C THR A 33 9.68 2.53 -0.98
N ALA A 34 9.13 2.78 -2.16
CA ALA A 34 9.88 3.17 -3.35
C ALA A 34 10.43 4.60 -3.22
N ARG A 35 9.62 5.55 -2.72
CA ARG A 35 10.04 6.94 -2.53
C ARG A 35 11.18 7.06 -1.52
N ALA A 36 11.17 6.28 -0.45
CA ALA A 36 12.27 6.22 0.51
C ALA A 36 13.59 5.75 -0.12
N SER A 37 13.56 5.01 -1.22
CA SER A 37 14.72 4.60 -2.00
C SER A 37 15.06 5.59 -3.13
N GLY A 38 14.48 6.79 -3.16
CA GLY A 38 14.74 7.82 -4.16
C GLY A 38 14.02 7.61 -5.50
N VAL A 39 12.98 6.79 -5.55
CA VAL A 39 12.13 6.65 -6.74
C VAL A 39 11.06 7.76 -6.69
N ASN A 40 11.21 8.77 -7.55
CA ASN A 40 10.32 9.92 -7.60
C ASN A 40 9.05 9.60 -8.41
N VAL A 41 8.15 8.82 -7.80
CA VAL A 41 6.86 8.42 -8.41
C VAL A 41 5.74 8.52 -7.37
N ASP A 42 4.69 9.24 -7.72
CA ASP A 42 3.43 9.28 -6.99
C ASP A 42 2.28 9.34 -8.01
N LEU A 43 1.36 8.41 -7.93
CA LEU A 43 0.29 8.29 -8.91
C LEU A 43 -0.59 9.55 -8.97
N ARG A 44 -0.74 10.24 -7.85
CA ARG A 44 -1.52 11.48 -7.76
C ARG A 44 -0.87 12.63 -8.53
N GLN A 45 0.47 12.63 -8.61
CA GLN A 45 1.27 13.59 -9.35
C GLN A 45 1.39 13.19 -10.83
N ASP A 46 1.75 11.91 -11.11
CA ASP A 46 2.16 11.46 -12.44
C ASP A 46 0.98 11.07 -13.34
N TYR A 47 -0.12 10.64 -12.73
CA TYR A 47 -1.38 10.25 -13.39
C TYR A 47 -2.57 10.75 -12.58
N PRO A 48 -2.81 12.06 -12.50
CA PRO A 48 -3.84 12.65 -11.66
C PRO A 48 -5.21 12.05 -11.92
N TYR A 49 -5.94 11.76 -10.86
CA TYR A 49 -7.31 11.29 -10.89
C TYR A 49 -8.16 12.11 -9.91
N CYS A 50 -9.49 12.12 -10.08
CA CYS A 50 -10.38 13.00 -9.32
C CYS A 50 -9.92 14.45 -9.41
N ALA A 51 -9.80 15.15 -8.28
CA ALA A 51 -9.36 16.54 -8.21
C ALA A 51 -7.83 16.70 -8.05
N TYR A 52 -7.05 15.63 -8.06
CA TYR A 52 -5.61 15.74 -7.80
C TYR A 52 -4.84 16.58 -8.83
N GLY A 53 -5.37 16.74 -10.04
CA GLY A 53 -4.78 17.62 -11.05
C GLY A 53 -4.83 19.10 -10.70
N ASP A 54 -5.76 19.50 -9.83
CA ASP A 54 -5.97 20.87 -9.40
C ASP A 54 -5.34 21.15 -8.01
N LEU A 55 -4.79 20.12 -7.35
CA LEU A 55 -4.25 20.20 -6.00
C LEU A 55 -2.71 20.14 -6.01
N GLU A 56 -2.09 20.74 -5.00
CA GLU A 56 -0.64 20.70 -4.82
C GLU A 56 -0.20 19.35 -4.23
N VAL A 57 0.10 18.40 -5.11
CA VAL A 57 0.62 17.08 -4.76
C VAL A 57 2.00 16.87 -5.35
N ARG A 58 2.93 16.41 -4.52
CA ARG A 58 4.31 16.07 -4.94
C ARG A 58 4.74 14.76 -4.34
N ALA A 59 5.50 13.99 -5.09
CA ALA A 59 6.21 12.84 -4.53
C ALA A 59 7.23 13.31 -3.48
N ILE A 60 7.15 12.76 -2.28
CA ILE A 60 8.02 13.13 -1.16
C ILE A 60 9.19 12.16 -1.10
N LEU A 61 10.42 12.71 -1.13
CA LEU A 61 11.66 11.97 -1.03
C LEU A 61 12.39 12.32 0.28
N PRO A 62 13.24 11.42 0.82
CA PRO A 62 13.94 11.63 2.08
C PRO A 62 14.90 12.84 2.08
N ASP A 63 15.57 13.10 0.95
CA ASP A 63 16.51 14.19 0.78
C ASP A 63 15.91 15.57 1.02
N GLN A 64 14.62 15.73 0.84
CA GLN A 64 13.89 16.97 1.15
C GLN A 64 13.93 17.33 2.65
N TYR A 65 14.23 16.37 3.51
CA TYR A 65 14.36 16.58 4.95
C TYR A 65 15.75 16.20 5.48
N ALA A 66 16.28 15.05 5.08
CA ALA A 66 17.53 14.49 5.60
C ALA A 66 18.76 14.97 4.82
N GLY A 67 18.58 15.67 3.69
CA GLY A 67 19.67 16.11 2.81
C GLY A 67 20.26 15.01 1.93
N GLU A 68 19.91 13.76 2.19
CA GLU A 68 20.34 12.58 1.44
C GLU A 68 19.26 11.49 1.44
N THR A 69 19.37 10.55 0.51
CA THR A 69 18.51 9.36 0.44
C THR A 69 19.36 8.11 0.60
N ARG A 70 19.14 7.34 1.64
CA ARG A 70 19.84 6.08 1.94
C ARG A 70 19.02 4.84 1.62
N GLY A 71 17.69 4.95 1.62
CA GLY A 71 16.76 3.84 1.39
C GLY A 71 16.61 2.92 2.60
N ASP A 72 16.94 3.37 3.79
CA ASP A 72 16.88 2.60 5.04
C ASP A 72 15.50 2.69 5.74
N VAL A 73 15.40 2.08 6.91
CA VAL A 73 14.18 2.14 7.74
C VAL A 73 13.85 3.58 8.13
N TYR A 74 14.88 4.40 8.44
CA TYR A 74 14.67 5.79 8.84
C TYR A 74 14.06 6.61 7.70
N ASP A 75 14.57 6.46 6.49
CA ASP A 75 14.03 7.14 5.30
C ASP A 75 12.56 6.77 5.05
N ARG A 76 12.18 5.50 5.26
CA ARG A 76 10.78 5.07 5.16
C ARG A 76 9.89 5.71 6.21
N ILE A 77 10.39 5.98 7.41
CA ILE A 77 9.67 6.72 8.45
C ILE A 77 9.54 8.19 8.07
N VAL A 78 10.64 8.82 7.63
CA VAL A 78 10.67 10.24 7.22
C VAL A 78 9.65 10.51 6.13
N VAL A 79 9.66 9.73 5.04
CA VAL A 79 8.71 9.90 3.93
C VAL A 79 7.27 9.85 4.43
N ARG A 80 6.90 8.86 5.25
CA ARG A 80 5.51 8.73 5.76
C ARG A 80 5.10 9.90 6.63
N LEU A 81 5.97 10.39 7.49
CA LEU A 81 5.66 11.53 8.36
C LEU A 81 5.49 12.83 7.55
N LEU A 82 6.30 13.04 6.52
CA LEU A 82 6.17 14.18 5.62
C LEU A 82 4.90 14.07 4.77
N GLU A 83 4.54 12.88 4.31
CA GLU A 83 3.29 12.64 3.58
C GLU A 83 2.04 12.90 4.41
N VAL A 84 2.08 12.67 5.73
CA VAL A 84 1.00 13.09 6.65
C VAL A 84 0.84 14.62 6.62
N GLY A 85 1.96 15.37 6.65
CA GLY A 85 1.94 16.83 6.54
C GLY A 85 1.33 17.30 5.22
N GLN A 86 1.77 16.71 4.09
CA GLN A 86 1.20 17.01 2.77
C GLN A 86 -0.30 16.67 2.71
N SER A 87 -0.71 15.53 3.25
CA SER A 87 -2.12 15.13 3.28
C SER A 87 -2.99 16.13 4.04
N CYS A 88 -2.50 16.69 5.15
CA CYS A 88 -3.19 17.77 5.86
C CYS A 88 -3.31 19.03 5.01
N GLY A 89 -2.29 19.36 4.22
CA GLY A 89 -2.33 20.46 3.25
C GLY A 89 -3.39 20.23 2.17
N ILE A 90 -3.40 19.08 1.55
CA ILE A 90 -4.37 18.67 0.53
C ILE A 90 -5.81 18.76 1.07
N ILE A 91 -6.06 18.27 2.30
CA ILE A 91 -7.38 18.36 2.93
C ILE A 91 -7.82 19.82 3.08
N ARG A 92 -6.91 20.73 3.49
CA ARG A 92 -7.23 22.16 3.60
C ARG A 92 -7.56 22.77 2.24
N GLN A 93 -6.81 22.44 1.19
CA GLN A 93 -7.12 22.88 -0.17
C GLN A 93 -8.51 22.38 -0.62
N CYS A 94 -8.79 21.08 -0.44
CA CYS A 94 -10.10 20.51 -0.77
C CYS A 94 -11.26 21.24 -0.05
N ILE A 95 -11.09 21.57 1.22
CA ILE A 95 -12.13 22.26 1.99
C ILE A 95 -12.32 23.70 1.48
N SER A 96 -11.23 24.40 1.17
CA SER A 96 -11.29 25.82 0.74
C SER A 96 -11.78 25.99 -0.70
N GLU A 97 -11.52 25.01 -1.57
CA GLU A 97 -11.77 25.10 -3.02
C GLU A 97 -12.95 24.24 -3.48
N MET A 98 -13.61 23.54 -2.56
CA MET A 98 -14.74 22.66 -2.88
C MET A 98 -15.89 23.45 -3.53
N PRO A 99 -16.25 23.16 -4.79
CA PRO A 99 -17.36 23.86 -5.45
C PRO A 99 -18.70 23.48 -4.80
N ALA A 100 -19.64 24.42 -4.82
CA ALA A 100 -21.02 24.12 -4.47
C ALA A 100 -21.65 23.21 -5.55
N GLY A 101 -22.45 22.24 -5.14
CA GLY A 101 -23.12 21.35 -6.08
C GLY A 101 -23.68 20.09 -5.41
N GLU A 102 -24.17 19.19 -6.25
CA GLU A 102 -24.68 17.90 -5.82
C GLU A 102 -23.54 16.98 -5.37
N ILE A 103 -23.73 16.27 -4.25
CA ILE A 103 -22.70 15.39 -3.65
C ILE A 103 -22.52 14.11 -4.47
N THR A 104 -23.59 13.66 -5.13
CA THR A 104 -23.59 12.41 -5.91
C THR A 104 -24.31 12.58 -7.24
N ALA A 105 -23.81 11.91 -8.28
CA ALA A 105 -24.45 11.90 -9.60
C ALA A 105 -25.81 11.22 -9.61
N GLU A 106 -26.04 10.23 -8.72
CA GLU A 106 -27.31 9.53 -8.56
C GLU A 106 -27.58 9.26 -7.08
N PRO A 107 -28.48 10.03 -6.43
CA PRO A 107 -28.76 9.90 -5.00
C PRO A 107 -29.60 8.66 -4.66
N LYS A 108 -30.29 8.05 -5.66
CA LYS A 108 -31.14 6.87 -5.44
C LYS A 108 -30.35 5.58 -5.62
N LEU A 109 -30.01 4.92 -4.52
CA LEU A 109 -29.25 3.68 -4.52
C LEU A 109 -29.83 2.61 -5.47
N ALA A 110 -31.14 2.45 -5.49
CA ALA A 110 -31.79 1.46 -6.37
C ALA A 110 -31.53 1.74 -7.87
N LYS A 111 -31.50 3.02 -8.26
CA LYS A 111 -31.20 3.43 -9.63
C LYS A 111 -29.72 3.23 -9.95
N LEU A 112 -28.84 3.56 -9.02
CA LEU A 112 -27.41 3.31 -9.15
C LEU A 112 -27.12 1.81 -9.35
N LEU A 113 -27.72 0.95 -8.53
CA LEU A 113 -27.57 -0.51 -8.68
C LEU A 113 -28.12 -1.01 -10.02
N ALA A 114 -29.22 -0.45 -10.50
CA ALA A 114 -29.78 -0.81 -11.81
C ALA A 114 -28.85 -0.40 -12.97
N ILE A 115 -28.13 0.71 -12.85
CA ILE A 115 -27.10 1.12 -13.80
C ILE A 115 -25.91 0.13 -13.77
N CYS A 116 -25.42 -0.20 -12.57
CA CYS A 116 -24.31 -1.14 -12.40
C CYS A 116 -24.62 -2.52 -12.98
N LYS A 117 -25.84 -3.04 -12.80
CA LYS A 117 -26.30 -4.32 -13.37
C LYS A 117 -26.30 -4.36 -14.90
N LYS A 118 -26.36 -3.21 -15.56
CA LYS A 118 -26.33 -3.09 -17.02
C LYS A 118 -24.94 -2.87 -17.57
N ALA A 119 -23.97 -2.62 -16.72
CA ALA A 119 -22.58 -2.31 -17.13
C ALA A 119 -21.99 -3.49 -17.92
N ARG A 120 -21.36 -3.19 -19.05
CA ARG A 120 -20.64 -4.13 -19.92
C ARG A 120 -19.30 -3.53 -20.32
N GLY A 121 -18.29 -4.38 -20.46
CA GLY A 121 -16.96 -3.97 -20.85
C GLY A 121 -15.96 -4.12 -19.71
N GLU A 122 -14.75 -3.67 -19.95
CA GLU A 122 -13.66 -3.73 -19.00
C GLU A 122 -13.20 -2.32 -18.58
N ALA A 123 -12.71 -2.22 -17.38
CA ALA A 123 -12.17 -0.97 -16.84
C ALA A 123 -10.95 -1.26 -15.93
N ILE A 124 -10.07 -0.28 -15.91
CA ILE A 124 -8.90 -0.25 -15.02
C ILE A 124 -9.02 0.98 -14.13
N GLY A 125 -8.94 0.76 -12.81
CA GLY A 125 -8.83 1.82 -11.81
C GLY A 125 -7.50 1.75 -11.10
N ARG A 126 -6.84 2.89 -10.92
CA ARG A 126 -5.57 3.03 -10.21
C ARG A 126 -5.70 4.15 -9.19
N VAL A 127 -5.21 3.92 -7.99
CA VAL A 127 -5.20 4.93 -6.92
C VAL A 127 -3.89 4.84 -6.13
N GLU A 128 -3.41 5.96 -5.63
CA GLU A 128 -2.33 5.98 -4.65
C GLU A 128 -2.94 5.70 -3.27
N ALA A 129 -2.81 4.46 -2.82
CA ALA A 129 -3.19 4.06 -1.47
C ALA A 129 -2.06 4.40 -0.47
N PRO A 130 -2.28 4.36 0.86
CA PRO A 130 -1.26 4.72 1.85
C PRO A 130 0.07 3.96 1.74
N ARG A 131 0.06 2.79 1.11
CA ARG A 131 1.24 1.95 0.89
C ARG A 131 1.75 1.96 -0.53
N GLY A 132 1.16 2.78 -1.39
CA GLY A 132 1.49 2.93 -2.79
C GLY A 132 0.38 2.55 -3.75
N GLU A 133 0.68 2.44 -5.02
CA GLU A 133 -0.29 2.15 -6.07
C GLU A 133 -1.10 0.88 -5.79
N CYS A 134 -2.41 1.03 -5.82
CA CYS A 134 -3.37 -0.06 -5.84
C CYS A 134 -4.08 -0.07 -7.20
N PHE A 135 -4.07 -1.22 -7.86
CA PHE A 135 -4.60 -1.40 -9.21
C PHE A 135 -5.75 -2.39 -9.19
N HIS A 136 -6.85 -2.02 -9.86
CA HIS A 136 -8.03 -2.86 -10.03
C HIS A 136 -8.34 -3.02 -11.52
N TYR A 137 -8.53 -4.24 -11.95
CA TYR A 137 -9.12 -4.58 -13.25
C TYR A 137 -10.47 -5.23 -13.04
N VAL A 138 -11.49 -4.76 -13.75
CA VAL A 138 -12.86 -5.28 -13.65
C VAL A 138 -13.40 -5.54 -15.05
N LEU A 139 -14.00 -6.72 -15.27
CA LEU A 139 -14.76 -7.08 -16.46
C LEU A 139 -16.23 -7.29 -16.07
N MET A 140 -17.12 -6.52 -16.70
CA MET A 140 -18.59 -6.59 -16.50
C MET A 140 -19.26 -7.17 -17.74
N GLU A 141 -20.24 -8.05 -17.55
CA GLU A 141 -21.05 -8.68 -18.61
C GLU A 141 -22.55 -8.37 -18.54
N GLY A 142 -22.94 -7.32 -17.83
CA GLY A 142 -24.34 -6.97 -17.64
C GLY A 142 -25.03 -7.86 -16.62
N LYS A 143 -24.33 -8.28 -15.59
CA LYS A 143 -24.82 -9.07 -14.44
C LYS A 143 -24.61 -8.29 -13.14
N GLU A 144 -25.18 -8.77 -12.04
CA GLU A 144 -25.04 -8.15 -10.71
C GLU A 144 -23.60 -8.16 -10.19
N ALA A 145 -22.85 -9.19 -10.54
CA ALA A 145 -21.46 -9.35 -10.14
C ALA A 145 -20.52 -9.22 -11.36
N PRO A 146 -19.29 -8.76 -11.17
CA PRO A 146 -18.30 -8.76 -12.22
C PRO A 146 -17.97 -10.20 -12.67
N HIS A 147 -17.75 -10.37 -13.97
CA HIS A 147 -17.27 -11.63 -14.53
C HIS A 147 -15.84 -11.93 -14.05
N ALA A 148 -15.01 -10.91 -14.03
CA ALA A 148 -13.66 -11.00 -13.47
C ALA A 148 -13.31 -9.71 -12.71
N TRP A 149 -12.64 -9.89 -11.56
CA TRP A 149 -12.09 -8.80 -10.78
C TRP A 149 -10.71 -9.21 -10.29
N LYS A 150 -9.69 -8.45 -10.70
CA LYS A 150 -8.30 -8.66 -10.32
C LYS A 150 -7.77 -7.44 -9.58
N VAL A 151 -7.09 -7.67 -8.48
CA VAL A 151 -6.53 -6.61 -7.64
C VAL A 151 -5.03 -6.84 -7.48
N LYS A 152 -4.24 -5.80 -7.73
CA LYS A 152 -2.84 -5.73 -7.34
C LYS A 152 -2.71 -4.73 -6.21
N ALA A 153 -2.64 -5.22 -4.98
CA ALA A 153 -2.49 -4.39 -3.80
C ALA A 153 -1.03 -3.94 -3.61
N SER A 154 -0.84 -2.72 -3.12
CA SER A 154 0.49 -2.11 -2.92
C SER A 154 1.40 -2.92 -1.99
N SER A 155 0.89 -3.41 -0.85
CA SER A 155 1.68 -4.24 0.06
C SER A 155 2.19 -5.51 -0.60
N TYR A 156 1.37 -6.14 -1.45
CA TYR A 156 1.79 -7.34 -2.18
C TYR A 156 2.98 -7.08 -3.11
N SER A 157 3.00 -5.91 -3.77
CA SER A 157 4.14 -5.48 -4.60
C SER A 157 5.40 -5.25 -3.76
N ASN A 158 5.25 -4.75 -2.53
CA ASN A 158 6.37 -4.42 -1.66
C ASN A 158 6.97 -5.63 -0.90
N LEU A 159 6.30 -6.78 -0.83
CA LEU A 159 6.81 -7.94 -0.08
C LEU A 159 8.18 -8.43 -0.55
N MET A 160 8.43 -8.41 -1.85
CA MET A 160 9.68 -8.88 -2.42
C MET A 160 10.89 -8.03 -2.01
N SER A 161 10.66 -6.79 -1.57
CA SER A 161 11.73 -5.90 -1.09
C SER A 161 12.36 -6.39 0.22
N TRP A 162 11.69 -7.25 0.99
CA TRP A 162 12.28 -7.85 2.19
C TRP A 162 13.54 -8.68 1.88
N ILE A 163 13.62 -9.29 0.70
CA ILE A 163 14.76 -10.14 0.34
C ILE A 163 16.09 -9.36 0.38
N PRO A 164 16.28 -8.25 -0.37
CA PRO A 164 17.49 -7.44 -0.26
C PRO A 164 17.62 -6.74 1.10
N MET A 165 16.52 -6.24 1.69
CA MET A 165 16.55 -5.51 2.95
C MET A 165 16.96 -6.35 4.16
N LEU A 166 16.72 -7.66 4.15
CA LEU A 166 17.07 -8.55 5.26
C LEU A 166 18.44 -9.21 5.10
N ARG A 167 19.04 -9.11 3.93
CA ARG A 167 20.31 -9.77 3.64
C ARG A 167 21.47 -9.08 4.36
N GLY A 168 22.11 -9.82 5.29
CA GLY A 168 23.26 -9.32 6.06
C GLY A 168 22.89 -8.57 7.34
N GLU A 169 21.59 -8.39 7.60
CA GLU A 169 21.10 -7.73 8.81
C GLU A 169 21.09 -8.68 10.03
N GLN A 170 21.02 -8.09 11.21
CA GLN A 170 20.91 -8.86 12.44
C GLN A 170 19.48 -9.38 12.64
N ILE A 171 19.34 -10.52 13.32
CA ILE A 171 18.02 -11.08 13.64
C ILE A 171 17.13 -10.09 14.42
N ALA A 172 17.75 -9.28 15.29
CA ALA A 172 17.06 -8.23 16.05
C ALA A 172 16.48 -7.10 15.18
N ASP A 173 16.95 -6.95 13.93
CA ASP A 173 16.50 -5.91 13.00
C ASP A 173 15.30 -6.37 12.16
N ILE A 174 15.06 -7.68 12.04
CA ILE A 174 13.97 -8.25 11.24
C ILE A 174 12.62 -7.58 11.53
N PRO A 175 12.17 -7.43 12.78
CA PRO A 175 10.85 -6.85 13.06
C PRO A 175 10.71 -5.42 12.54
N ILE A 176 11.74 -4.58 12.71
CA ILE A 176 11.67 -3.18 12.29
C ILE A 176 11.76 -3.04 10.75
N ILE A 177 12.58 -3.87 10.11
CA ILE A 177 12.68 -3.92 8.64
C ILE A 177 11.34 -4.36 8.05
N VAL A 178 10.77 -5.44 8.55
CA VAL A 178 9.49 -5.99 8.09
C VAL A 178 8.37 -4.97 8.30
N ALA A 179 8.29 -4.34 9.46
CA ALA A 179 7.28 -3.33 9.77
C ALA A 179 7.47 -2.05 8.93
N SER A 180 8.69 -1.73 8.51
CA SER A 180 8.99 -0.47 7.82
C SER A 180 8.29 -0.30 6.46
N ILE A 181 7.88 -1.37 5.78
CA ILE A 181 7.07 -1.27 4.56
C ILE A 181 5.57 -1.10 4.84
N ASP A 182 5.16 -1.09 6.13
CA ASP A 182 3.77 -1.01 6.57
C ASP A 182 2.89 -2.10 5.90
N PRO A 183 3.17 -3.41 6.13
CA PRO A 183 2.48 -4.46 5.41
C PRO A 183 1.01 -4.56 5.84
N CYS A 184 0.10 -4.51 4.87
CA CYS A 184 -1.32 -4.70 5.09
C CYS A 184 -1.65 -6.20 4.99
N LEU A 185 -1.99 -6.84 6.10
CA LEU A 185 -2.26 -8.28 6.13
C LEU A 185 -3.45 -8.67 5.24
N SER A 186 -4.50 -7.85 5.19
CA SER A 186 -5.65 -8.10 4.30
C SER A 186 -5.29 -8.05 2.81
N CYS A 187 -4.25 -7.29 2.44
CA CYS A 187 -3.74 -7.22 1.08
C CYS A 187 -2.85 -8.41 0.69
N THR A 188 -2.30 -9.10 1.69
CA THR A 188 -1.30 -10.17 1.52
C THR A 188 -1.77 -11.52 2.03
N ASP A 189 -3.00 -11.62 2.50
CA ASP A 189 -3.61 -12.81 3.10
C ASP A 189 -3.81 -13.93 2.06
N ARG A 190 -2.70 -14.58 1.71
CA ARG A 190 -2.66 -15.74 0.81
C ARG A 190 -1.65 -16.74 1.35
N VAL A 191 -2.14 -17.95 1.66
CA VAL A 191 -1.31 -19.00 2.20
C VAL A 191 -1.31 -20.20 1.25
N ALA A 192 -0.11 -20.64 0.84
CA ALA A 192 0.06 -21.91 0.18
C ALA A 192 0.60 -22.91 1.21
N VAL A 193 -0.17 -23.97 1.48
CA VAL A 193 0.25 -25.04 2.38
C VAL A 193 0.90 -26.14 1.55
N VAL A 194 2.15 -26.45 1.86
CA VAL A 194 2.90 -27.56 1.23
C VAL A 194 3.14 -28.63 2.27
N LYS A 195 2.61 -29.83 2.04
CA LYS A 195 2.82 -30.99 2.90
C LYS A 195 3.29 -32.17 2.03
N MET A 196 4.45 -32.74 2.36
CA MET A 196 5.01 -33.92 1.69
C MET A 196 4.97 -33.85 0.14
N GLY A 197 5.33 -32.70 -0.43
CA GLY A 197 5.36 -32.50 -1.88
C GLY A 197 4.00 -32.14 -2.51
N SER A 198 2.91 -32.20 -1.78
CA SER A 198 1.61 -31.70 -2.26
C SER A 198 1.40 -30.24 -1.88
N ARG A 199 0.89 -29.44 -2.83
CA ARG A 199 0.51 -28.05 -2.62
C ARG A 199 -1.00 -27.96 -2.55
N SER A 200 -1.53 -27.40 -1.45
CA SER A 200 -2.94 -27.09 -1.32
C SER A 200 -3.14 -25.60 -1.06
N ILE A 201 -4.22 -25.06 -1.58
CA ILE A 201 -4.66 -23.69 -1.30
C ILE A 201 -5.83 -23.81 -0.33
N LEU A 202 -5.67 -23.25 0.87
CA LEU A 202 -6.72 -23.18 1.88
C LEU A 202 -7.42 -21.84 1.81
N SER A 203 -8.74 -21.84 1.96
CA SER A 203 -9.51 -20.62 2.13
C SER A 203 -9.27 -20.01 3.51
N LYS A 204 -9.65 -18.75 3.70
CA LYS A 204 -9.63 -18.09 5.01
C LYS A 204 -10.48 -18.85 6.03
N GLU A 205 -11.63 -19.35 5.59
CA GLU A 205 -12.57 -20.14 6.40
C GLU A 205 -11.94 -21.47 6.84
N ASP A 206 -11.21 -22.15 5.94
CA ASP A 206 -10.50 -23.38 6.27
C ASP A 206 -9.39 -23.14 7.31
N LEU A 207 -8.61 -22.07 7.15
CA LEU A 207 -7.57 -21.68 8.10
C LEU A 207 -8.17 -21.33 9.47
N HIS A 208 -9.27 -20.59 9.50
CA HIS A 208 -9.97 -20.25 10.74
C HIS A 208 -10.49 -21.50 11.44
N ARG A 209 -11.13 -22.42 10.72
CA ARG A 209 -11.59 -23.71 11.25
C ARG A 209 -10.44 -24.52 11.86
N LEU A 210 -9.34 -24.67 11.13
CA LEU A 210 -8.15 -25.37 11.62
C LEU A 210 -7.55 -24.73 12.87
N SER A 211 -7.53 -23.40 12.94
CA SER A 211 -7.06 -22.66 14.11
C SER A 211 -7.93 -22.91 15.33
N VAL A 212 -9.27 -22.83 15.18
CA VAL A 212 -10.22 -23.11 16.25
C VAL A 212 -10.12 -24.56 16.75
N GLU A 213 -10.03 -25.52 15.83
CA GLU A 213 -9.87 -26.94 16.18
C GLU A 213 -8.58 -27.20 16.95
N LYS A 214 -7.47 -26.60 16.51
CA LYS A 214 -6.18 -26.70 17.21
C LYS A 214 -6.26 -26.10 18.63
N THR A 215 -6.86 -24.93 18.76
CA THR A 215 -7.02 -24.29 20.07
C THR A 215 -7.83 -25.13 21.03
N ARG A 216 -8.94 -25.72 20.58
CA ARG A 216 -9.76 -26.63 21.40
C ARG A 216 -8.99 -27.86 21.86
N ARG A 217 -8.13 -28.45 21.00
CA ARG A 217 -7.28 -29.61 21.37
C ARG A 217 -6.21 -29.26 22.41
N LEU A 218 -5.73 -28.01 22.42
CA LEU A 218 -4.74 -27.56 23.38
C LEU A 218 -5.33 -27.19 24.76
N GLN A 219 -6.66 -27.05 24.84
CA GLN A 219 -7.39 -26.73 26.09
C GLN A 219 -7.93 -28.00 26.78
N GLN A 220 -7.82 -29.16 26.17
CA GLN A 220 -8.09 -30.48 26.73
C GLN A 220 -6.82 -31.09 27.31
#